data_a9f5df59e09ef689df08df8bc29c8410
#
_entry.id   a9f5df59e09ef689df08df8bc29c8410
#
_cell.length_a   1.000
_cell.length_b   1.000
_cell.length_c   1.000
_cell.angle_alpha   90.00
_cell.angle_beta   90.00
_cell.angle_gamma   90.00
#
_symmetry.space_group_name_H-M   'P 1'
#
loop_
_entity.id
_entity.type
_entity.pdbx_description
1 polymer ?
#
loop_
_entity_poly.entity_id
_entity_poly.type
_entity_poly.pdbx_seq_one_letter_code
_entity_poly.pdbx_strand_id
1 'polypeptide(L)'
;IRGSDYPSILEDNRIDIPYADIAVDGAGGALCAIPFRQIHGRIDSLGFRIGNVAYSSDISDLPDESEDAVRDLDIWVVDALRRTPHPTHFHLEKTLKMIEKIKPRRAILTNLHIDMDYETLINELPENVYPAYDGMEFVENQAIEKQS
;
A
#
# COMPACT_ATOMS: atom_id res chain seq x y z
N ILE A 1 14.50 -7.59 -23.33
CA ILE A 1 14.08 -8.20 -24.61
C ILE A 1 15.35 -8.56 -25.37
N ARG A 2 15.72 -9.87 -25.42
CA ARG A 2 16.86 -10.33 -26.21
C ARG A 2 16.48 -10.18 -27.70
N GLY A 3 17.20 -9.33 -28.43
CA GLY A 3 17.08 -9.17 -29.90
C GLY A 3 16.49 -7.84 -30.37
N SER A 4 16.47 -6.79 -29.56
CA SER A 4 16.16 -5.44 -30.04
C SER A 4 17.45 -4.72 -30.43
N ASP A 5 17.49 -4.12 -31.63
CA ASP A 5 18.57 -3.25 -32.06
C ASP A 5 18.56 -1.86 -31.40
N TYR A 6 17.55 -1.62 -30.53
CA TYR A 6 17.45 -0.39 -29.75
C TYR A 6 18.10 -0.58 -28.36
N PRO A 7 18.84 0.42 -27.86
CA PRO A 7 19.40 0.37 -26.51
C PRO A 7 18.28 0.27 -25.46
N SER A 8 18.58 -0.38 -24.34
CA SER A 8 17.66 -0.41 -23.20
C SER A 8 17.41 1.02 -22.73
N ILE A 9 16.13 1.38 -22.58
CA ILE A 9 15.70 2.68 -22.05
C ILE A 9 15.48 2.64 -20.53
N LEU A 10 15.62 1.44 -19.91
CA LEU A 10 15.48 1.23 -18.49
C LEU A 10 16.72 0.49 -17.98
N GLU A 11 17.16 0.86 -16.80
CA GLU A 11 18.17 0.14 -16.03
C GLU A 11 17.50 -0.60 -14.89
N ASP A 12 17.87 -1.88 -14.68
CA ASP A 12 17.39 -2.68 -13.58
C ASP A 12 18.08 -2.25 -12.28
N ASN A 13 17.30 -1.83 -11.29
CA ASN A 13 17.77 -1.63 -9.93
C ASN A 13 17.18 -2.71 -9.03
N ARG A 14 18.00 -3.71 -8.70
CA ARG A 14 17.57 -4.85 -7.92
C ARG A 14 17.47 -4.50 -6.44
N ILE A 15 16.39 -4.93 -5.80
CA ILE A 15 16.21 -4.88 -4.34
C ILE A 15 16.65 -6.24 -3.79
N ASP A 16 17.78 -6.27 -3.08
CA ASP A 16 18.33 -7.50 -2.53
C ASP A 16 17.74 -7.82 -1.14
N ILE A 17 17.76 -9.11 -0.80
CA ILE A 17 17.34 -9.61 0.52
C ILE A 17 18.60 -9.87 1.40
N PRO A 18 18.62 -9.43 2.66
CA PRO A 18 17.60 -8.67 3.38
C PRO A 18 17.43 -7.28 2.78
N TYR A 19 16.18 -6.79 2.79
CA TYR A 19 15.84 -5.53 2.17
C TYR A 19 16.60 -4.38 2.83
N ALA A 20 17.42 -3.69 2.03
CA ALA A 20 18.07 -2.44 2.44
C ALA A 20 17.18 -1.26 2.09
N ASP A 21 17.32 -0.17 2.83
CA ASP A 21 16.67 1.09 2.50
C ASP A 21 17.04 1.52 1.08
N ILE A 22 16.06 1.99 0.34
CA ILE A 22 16.22 2.48 -1.02
C ILE A 22 16.22 3.99 -1.00
N ALA A 23 17.20 4.61 -1.66
CA ALA A 23 17.19 6.04 -1.92
C ALA A 23 16.96 6.28 -3.42
N VAL A 24 15.98 7.12 -3.74
CA VAL A 24 15.70 7.56 -5.10
C VAL A 24 15.93 9.06 -5.16
N ASP A 25 16.93 9.48 -5.94
CA ASP A 25 17.26 10.87 -6.11
C ASP A 25 16.30 11.56 -7.08
N GLY A 26 15.90 12.79 -6.75
CA GLY A 26 15.03 13.62 -7.56
C GLY A 26 15.33 15.11 -7.39
N ALA A 27 14.66 15.96 -8.17
CA ALA A 27 14.86 17.41 -8.14
C ALA A 27 14.57 18.05 -6.77
N GLY A 28 13.75 17.41 -5.95
CA GLY A 28 13.42 17.84 -4.58
C GLY A 28 14.29 17.22 -3.49
N GLY A 29 15.30 16.40 -3.84
CA GLY A 29 16.13 15.64 -2.91
C GLY A 29 15.92 14.14 -3.01
N ALA A 30 16.52 13.36 -2.11
CA ALA A 30 16.40 11.92 -2.07
C ALA A 30 15.11 11.50 -1.33
N LEU A 31 14.34 10.61 -1.94
CA LEU A 31 13.26 9.88 -1.29
C LEU A 31 13.82 8.57 -0.72
N CYS A 32 13.73 8.38 0.58
CA CYS A 32 14.14 7.14 1.23
C CYS A 32 12.92 6.26 1.49
N ALA A 33 12.97 5.01 1.04
CA ALA A 33 11.92 4.02 1.25
C ALA A 33 12.49 2.74 1.88
N ILE A 34 11.76 2.16 2.81
CA ILE A 34 12.03 0.85 3.42
C ILE A 34 11.13 -0.17 2.75
N PRO A 35 11.67 -1.05 1.90
CA PRO A 35 10.88 -2.14 1.31
C PRO A 35 10.61 -3.20 2.38
N PHE A 36 9.44 -3.84 2.33
CA PHE A 36 9.11 -4.97 3.17
C PHE A 36 8.34 -6.02 2.39
N ARG A 37 8.54 -7.28 2.77
CA ARG A 37 7.93 -8.43 2.12
C ARG A 37 6.42 -8.48 2.40
N GLN A 38 5.64 -8.81 1.39
CA GLN A 38 4.22 -9.12 1.46
C GLN A 38 3.96 -10.46 0.76
N ILE A 39 2.88 -11.14 1.12
CA ILE A 39 2.41 -12.34 0.44
C ILE A 39 1.33 -11.94 -0.55
N HIS A 40 1.47 -12.35 -1.80
CA HIS A 40 0.48 -12.17 -2.86
C HIS A 40 0.10 -13.54 -3.45
N GLY A 41 -0.71 -14.29 -2.70
CA GLY A 41 -1.06 -15.67 -3.04
C GLY A 41 0.13 -16.62 -3.00
N ARG A 42 0.64 -17.03 -4.17
CA ARG A 42 1.77 -17.98 -4.27
C ARG A 42 3.12 -17.31 -4.54
N ILE A 43 3.14 -16.01 -4.65
CA ILE A 43 4.36 -15.21 -4.86
C ILE A 43 4.45 -14.14 -3.79
N ASP A 44 5.63 -13.59 -3.63
CA ASP A 44 5.84 -12.43 -2.79
C ASP A 44 5.66 -11.15 -3.60
N SER A 45 5.22 -10.09 -2.94
CA SER A 45 5.24 -8.72 -3.42
C SER A 45 5.99 -7.84 -2.43
N LEU A 46 6.19 -6.57 -2.78
CA LEU A 46 6.83 -5.61 -1.89
C LEU A 46 5.85 -4.50 -1.51
N GLY A 47 5.78 -4.24 -0.22
CA GLY A 47 5.32 -2.98 0.31
C GLY A 47 6.48 -2.01 0.52
N PHE A 48 6.18 -0.73 0.67
CA PHE A 48 7.17 0.32 0.89
C PHE A 48 6.73 1.24 2.02
N ARG A 49 7.65 1.53 2.95
CA ARG A 49 7.46 2.55 3.95
C ARG A 49 8.32 3.78 3.63
N ILE A 50 7.71 4.95 3.66
CA ILE A 50 8.34 6.26 3.46
C ILE A 50 7.95 7.13 4.65
N GLY A 51 8.90 7.39 5.55
CA GLY A 51 8.60 8.07 6.82
C GLY A 51 7.53 7.32 7.63
N ASN A 52 6.41 7.96 7.93
CA ASN A 52 5.28 7.35 8.65
C ASN A 52 4.11 6.96 7.71
N VAL A 53 4.37 6.84 6.42
CA VAL A 53 3.42 6.37 5.42
C VAL A 53 3.88 5.01 4.89
N ALA A 54 2.99 4.02 4.84
CA ALA A 54 3.26 2.75 4.16
C ALA A 54 2.27 2.53 3.03
N TYR A 55 2.75 1.87 1.97
CA TYR A 55 1.97 1.46 0.80
C TYR A 55 2.03 -0.06 0.64
N SER A 56 0.88 -0.70 0.64
CA SER A 56 0.70 -2.15 0.58
C SER A 56 -0.38 -2.51 -0.45
N SER A 57 -0.02 -2.48 -1.75
CA SER A 57 -0.84 -3.04 -2.82
C SER A 57 -0.44 -4.50 -3.09
N ASP A 58 -1.31 -5.25 -3.75
CA ASP A 58 -1.05 -6.65 -4.11
C ASP A 58 -0.65 -7.51 -2.90
N ILE A 59 -1.46 -7.47 -1.86
CA ILE A 59 -1.22 -8.18 -0.60
C ILE A 59 -2.40 -9.10 -0.27
N SER A 60 -2.11 -10.36 0.04
CA SER A 60 -3.08 -11.32 0.59
C SER A 60 -2.77 -11.67 2.04
N ASP A 61 -1.51 -11.42 2.48
CA ASP A 61 -1.11 -11.56 3.88
C ASP A 61 0.16 -10.77 4.19
N LEU A 62 0.33 -10.40 5.47
CA LEU A 62 1.51 -9.72 5.96
C LEU A 62 2.26 -10.68 6.89
N PRO A 63 3.48 -11.12 6.53
CA PRO A 63 4.26 -12.01 7.38
C PRO A 63 4.76 -11.28 8.63
N ASP A 64 4.96 -12.02 9.73
CA ASP A 64 5.33 -11.46 11.04
C ASP A 64 6.61 -10.60 10.98
N GLU A 65 7.59 -11.01 10.16
CA GLU A 65 8.84 -10.25 9.98
C GLU A 65 8.63 -8.86 9.35
N SER A 66 7.50 -8.63 8.69
CA SER A 66 7.16 -7.36 8.04
C SER A 66 6.25 -6.47 8.88
N GLU A 67 5.72 -6.97 10.01
CA GLU A 67 4.82 -6.19 10.85
C GLU A 67 5.47 -4.92 11.42
N ASP A 68 6.76 -4.97 11.73
CA ASP A 68 7.48 -3.79 12.24
C ASP A 68 7.54 -2.64 11.21
N ALA A 69 7.54 -2.96 9.91
CA ALA A 69 7.54 -1.96 8.85
C ALA A 69 6.22 -1.16 8.78
N VAL A 70 5.12 -1.71 9.30
CA VAL A 70 3.80 -1.05 9.29
C VAL A 70 3.34 -0.61 10.69
N ARG A 71 4.25 -0.57 11.67
CA ARG A 71 3.95 -0.01 13.01
C ARG A 71 4.04 1.50 13.04
N ASP A 72 3.28 2.10 13.95
CA ASP A 72 3.32 3.54 14.25
C ASP A 72 3.17 4.43 13.00
N LEU A 73 2.32 4.00 12.07
CA LEU A 73 2.05 4.75 10.85
C LEU A 73 1.06 5.89 11.11
N ASP A 74 1.32 7.03 10.48
CA ASP A 74 0.31 8.06 10.29
C ASP A 74 -0.71 7.61 9.23
N ILE A 75 -0.22 7.07 8.10
CA ILE A 75 -1.07 6.62 7.01
C ILE A 75 -0.64 5.23 6.54
N TRP A 76 -1.61 4.33 6.40
CA TRP A 76 -1.43 3.06 5.69
C TRP A 76 -2.33 3.01 4.46
N VAL A 77 -1.73 3.09 3.28
CA VAL A 77 -2.43 2.82 2.01
C VAL A 77 -2.38 1.32 1.78
N VAL A 78 -3.54 0.65 1.79
CA VAL A 78 -3.62 -0.81 1.81
C VAL A 78 -4.68 -1.35 0.87
N ASP A 79 -4.38 -2.50 0.28
CA ASP A 79 -5.25 -3.26 -0.62
C ASP A 79 -6.59 -3.63 0.06
N ALA A 80 -7.70 -3.43 -0.65
CA ALA A 80 -9.03 -3.89 -0.26
C ALA A 80 -9.85 -4.21 -1.52
N LEU A 81 -9.40 -5.20 -2.28
CA LEU A 81 -9.87 -5.44 -3.65
C LEU A 81 -11.39 -5.51 -3.78
N ARG A 82 -12.07 -6.29 -2.92
CA ARG A 82 -13.52 -6.53 -3.02
C ARG A 82 -14.10 -6.99 -1.67
N ARG A 83 -15.44 -7.11 -1.61
CA ARG A 83 -16.13 -7.55 -0.39
C ARG A 83 -15.94 -9.04 -0.08
N THR A 84 -15.85 -9.88 -1.12
CA THR A 84 -15.71 -11.33 -0.97
C THR A 84 -14.25 -11.78 -0.97
N PRO A 85 -13.90 -12.89 -0.28
CA PRO A 85 -12.53 -13.39 -0.24
C PRO A 85 -11.89 -13.56 -1.61
N HIS A 86 -10.59 -13.24 -1.71
CA HIS A 86 -9.76 -13.40 -2.90
C HIS A 86 -8.48 -14.18 -2.57
N PRO A 87 -7.97 -15.04 -3.46
CA PRO A 87 -6.82 -15.89 -3.15
C PRO A 87 -5.49 -15.14 -3.09
N THR A 88 -5.38 -13.97 -3.71
CA THR A 88 -4.12 -13.20 -3.82
C THR A 88 -4.20 -11.79 -3.27
N HIS A 89 -5.39 -11.29 -2.93
CA HIS A 89 -5.58 -9.94 -2.41
C HIS A 89 -6.33 -9.94 -1.09
N PHE A 90 -6.12 -8.93 -0.30
CA PHE A 90 -7.01 -8.63 0.80
C PHE A 90 -8.41 -8.30 0.26
N HIS A 91 -9.42 -8.80 0.94
CA HIS A 91 -10.79 -8.37 0.80
C HIS A 91 -11.17 -7.47 1.98
N LEU A 92 -12.22 -6.68 1.84
CA LEU A 92 -12.58 -5.63 2.78
C LEU A 92 -12.53 -6.08 4.27
N GLU A 93 -13.16 -7.21 4.60
CA GLU A 93 -13.18 -7.70 5.99
C GLU A 93 -11.78 -8.01 6.53
N LYS A 94 -10.91 -8.65 5.69
CA LYS A 94 -9.53 -8.96 6.10
C LYS A 94 -8.71 -7.69 6.26
N THR A 95 -8.88 -6.72 5.36
CA THR A 95 -8.21 -5.42 5.45
C THR A 95 -8.58 -4.70 6.74
N LEU A 96 -9.87 -4.64 7.08
CA LEU A 96 -10.34 -4.00 8.32
C LEU A 96 -9.78 -4.69 9.58
N LYS A 97 -9.71 -6.03 9.60
CA LYS A 97 -9.06 -6.78 10.69
C LYS A 97 -7.58 -6.46 10.84
N MET A 98 -6.88 -6.29 9.71
CA MET A 98 -5.46 -5.91 9.72
C MET A 98 -5.28 -4.47 10.20
N ILE A 99 -6.14 -3.54 9.77
CA ILE A 99 -6.14 -2.15 10.26
C ILE A 99 -6.38 -2.11 11.79
N GLU A 100 -7.30 -2.94 12.30
CA GLU A 100 -7.54 -3.05 13.74
C GLU A 100 -6.32 -3.61 14.51
N LYS A 101 -5.57 -4.54 13.91
CA LYS A 101 -4.33 -5.11 14.48
C LYS A 101 -3.18 -4.10 14.47
N ILE A 102 -2.93 -3.46 13.33
CA ILE A 102 -1.78 -2.54 13.11
C ILE A 102 -2.03 -1.17 13.72
N LYS A 103 -3.27 -0.70 13.73
CA LYS A 103 -3.73 0.58 14.29
C LYS A 103 -3.01 1.80 13.71
N PRO A 104 -2.91 1.94 12.38
CA PRO A 104 -2.44 3.18 11.79
C PRO A 104 -3.37 4.32 12.23
N ARG A 105 -2.88 5.53 12.30
CA ARG A 105 -3.72 6.69 12.62
C ARG A 105 -4.82 6.88 11.56
N ARG A 106 -4.50 6.62 10.29
CA ARG A 106 -5.43 6.64 9.15
C ARG A 106 -5.12 5.48 8.21
N ALA A 107 -6.14 4.92 7.59
CA ALA A 107 -5.98 3.93 6.54
C ALA A 107 -6.70 4.37 5.28
N ILE A 108 -6.08 4.17 4.11
CA ILE A 108 -6.64 4.45 2.80
C ILE A 108 -6.75 3.14 2.04
N LEU A 109 -7.98 2.74 1.71
CA LEU A 109 -8.25 1.53 0.96
C LEU A 109 -8.00 1.77 -0.52
N THR A 110 -7.09 1.00 -1.12
CA THR A 110 -6.75 1.10 -2.55
C THR A 110 -7.08 -0.18 -3.31
N ASN A 111 -6.86 -0.18 -4.63
CA ASN A 111 -7.11 -1.31 -5.53
C ASN A 111 -8.57 -1.78 -5.52
N LEU A 112 -9.50 -0.83 -5.39
CA LEU A 112 -10.93 -1.09 -5.24
C LEU A 112 -11.53 -1.59 -6.55
N HIS A 113 -12.18 -2.75 -6.53
CA HIS A 113 -12.92 -3.29 -7.65
C HIS A 113 -14.26 -2.55 -7.85
N ILE A 114 -14.87 -2.68 -9.01
CA ILE A 114 -16.11 -1.98 -9.39
C ILE A 114 -17.30 -2.21 -8.43
N ASP A 115 -17.31 -3.29 -7.66
CA ASP A 115 -18.32 -3.57 -6.63
C ASP A 115 -18.06 -2.87 -5.28
N MET A 116 -16.96 -2.12 -5.19
CA MET A 116 -16.56 -1.33 -4.03
C MET A 116 -16.98 0.14 -4.22
N ASP A 117 -18.29 0.38 -4.25
CA ASP A 117 -18.86 1.70 -4.46
C ASP A 117 -18.39 2.71 -3.39
N TYR A 118 -17.86 3.86 -3.83
CA TYR A 118 -17.24 4.87 -2.99
C TYR A 118 -18.19 5.45 -1.94
N GLU A 119 -19.38 5.85 -2.37
CA GLU A 119 -20.39 6.47 -1.48
C GLU A 119 -20.88 5.48 -0.42
N THR A 120 -21.03 4.22 -0.80
CA THR A 120 -21.36 3.15 0.14
C THR A 120 -20.25 2.96 1.15
N LEU A 121 -19.00 2.86 0.69
CA LEU A 121 -17.83 2.65 1.56
C LEU A 121 -17.65 3.81 2.55
N ILE A 122 -17.79 5.06 2.11
CA ILE A 122 -17.55 6.21 2.98
C ILE A 122 -18.54 6.28 4.17
N ASN A 123 -19.74 5.70 3.99
CA ASN A 123 -20.77 5.65 5.01
C ASN A 123 -20.65 4.44 5.96
N GLU A 124 -20.01 3.35 5.54
CA GLU A 124 -19.90 2.12 6.33
C GLU A 124 -18.53 1.90 6.99
N LEU A 125 -17.47 2.58 6.48
CA LEU A 125 -16.12 2.42 7.01
C LEU A 125 -15.94 3.15 8.37
N PRO A 126 -15.05 2.63 9.24
CA PRO A 126 -14.65 3.33 10.45
C PRO A 126 -14.17 4.77 10.18
N GLU A 127 -14.25 5.64 11.17
CA GLU A 127 -13.94 7.07 11.03
C GLU A 127 -12.53 7.37 10.46
N ASN A 128 -11.56 6.53 10.79
CA ASN A 128 -10.17 6.68 10.35
C ASN A 128 -9.82 5.87 9.09
N VAL A 129 -10.82 5.29 8.41
CA VAL A 129 -10.64 4.50 7.19
C VAL A 129 -11.35 5.19 6.02
N TYR A 130 -10.64 5.35 4.91
CA TYR A 130 -11.10 6.11 3.75
C TYR A 130 -10.96 5.27 2.49
N PRO A 131 -11.95 5.21 1.60
CA PRO A 131 -11.76 4.65 0.26
C PRO A 131 -10.93 5.63 -0.58
N ALA A 132 -9.97 5.13 -1.36
CA ALA A 132 -9.23 5.95 -2.31
C ALA A 132 -10.07 6.31 -3.53
N TYR A 133 -9.73 7.42 -4.17
CA TYR A 133 -10.23 7.84 -5.47
C TYR A 133 -9.09 8.42 -6.30
N ASP A 134 -9.25 8.43 -7.64
CA ASP A 134 -8.24 8.94 -8.55
C ASP A 134 -7.97 10.42 -8.32
N GLY A 135 -6.71 10.77 -8.12
CA GLY A 135 -6.31 12.15 -7.78
C GLY A 135 -6.44 12.51 -6.31
N MET A 136 -6.70 11.54 -5.42
CA MET A 136 -6.70 11.78 -3.98
C MET A 136 -5.33 12.26 -3.51
N GLU A 137 -5.30 13.38 -2.80
CA GLU A 137 -4.11 13.92 -2.16
C GLU A 137 -4.25 13.83 -0.64
N PHE A 138 -3.17 13.51 0.04
CA PHE A 138 -3.10 13.51 1.49
C PHE A 138 -1.72 13.97 1.98
N VAL A 139 -1.70 14.56 3.14
CA VAL A 139 -0.48 15.02 3.79
C VAL A 139 -0.34 14.34 5.14
N GLU A 140 0.87 13.91 5.45
CA GLU A 140 1.21 13.37 6.77
C GLU A 140 0.82 14.36 7.87
N ASN A 141 0.30 13.84 8.98
CA ASN A 141 -0.16 14.63 10.14
C ASN A 141 -1.33 15.61 9.88
N GLN A 142 -1.96 15.62 8.72
CA GLN A 142 -3.16 16.41 8.44
C GLN A 142 -4.42 15.53 8.35
N ALA A 143 -5.59 16.11 8.59
CA ALA A 143 -6.86 15.42 8.40
C ALA A 143 -7.10 15.14 6.91
N ILE A 144 -7.73 14.00 6.60
CA ILE A 144 -8.21 13.70 5.25
C ILE A 144 -9.66 14.19 5.18
N GLU A 145 -9.95 15.07 4.24
CA GLU A 145 -11.32 15.53 3.98
C GLU A 145 -12.05 14.47 3.16
N LYS A 146 -13.21 14.03 3.64
CA LYS A 146 -14.11 13.18 2.86
C LYS A 146 -14.74 14.03 1.78
N GLN A 147 -14.62 13.63 0.52
CA GLN A 147 -15.39 14.26 -0.55
C GLN A 147 -16.88 13.94 -0.38
N SER A 148 -17.70 14.95 -0.44
CA SER A 148 -19.17 14.86 -0.38
C SER A 148 -19.77 14.79 -1.78
#